data_56574f245c94f638ff29a2c0bafbd1a8
#
_entry.id   56574f245c94f638ff29a2c0bafbd1a8
#
_cell.length_a   1.000
_cell.length_b   1.000
_cell.length_c   1.000
_cell.angle_alpha   90.00
_cell.angle_beta   90.00
_cell.angle_gamma   90.00
#
_symmetry.space_group_name_H-M   'P 1'
#
loop_
_entity.id
_entity.type
_entity.pdbx_description
1 polymer ?
#
loop_
_entity_poly.entity_id
_entity_poly.type
_entity_poly.pdbx_seq_one_letter_code
_entity_poly.pdbx_strand_id
1 'polypeptide(L)'
;MEVRVFETKYPQGAERMLIYSVSGMEIDSTQLPADAGCIVLNVETVCAIRQALVEGRPLIQRAVTVTGKALKNPRNLLVRLGTSFAELPEAAGGFAREPRKFVCGGPMRGTALPDLDVPVVKTSAGLLCMSKDYLFKPSACIRCGSCAEVCPIHLLPARLAELASQDKEEEFRHMHGMECLGCGSCSYVCPARRALAPAIQGMRKSLLAQGKR
;
A
#
# COMPACT_ATOMS: atom_id res chain seq x y z
N MET A 1 -4.57 22.23 -18.87
CA MET A 1 -4.26 20.93 -18.19
C MET A 1 -2.99 20.39 -18.81
N GLU A 2 -1.97 20.10 -18.03
CA GLU A 2 -0.73 19.48 -18.49
C GLU A 2 -0.79 17.95 -18.22
N VAL A 3 -0.33 17.15 -19.19
CA VAL A 3 -0.22 15.70 -19.04
C VAL A 3 1.25 15.35 -19.04
N ARG A 4 1.73 14.72 -17.97
CA ARG A 4 3.10 14.20 -17.86
C ARG A 4 3.08 12.67 -17.84
N VAL A 5 3.88 12.08 -18.69
CA VAL A 5 4.05 10.62 -18.79
C VAL A 5 5.38 10.24 -18.12
N PHE A 6 5.32 9.30 -17.20
CA PHE A 6 6.48 8.79 -16.50
C PHE A 6 6.73 7.31 -16.83
N GLU A 7 7.97 6.89 -16.77
CA GLU A 7 8.31 5.48 -16.80
C GLU A 7 7.68 4.75 -15.61
N THR A 8 7.12 3.57 -15.85
CA THR A 8 6.48 2.80 -14.78
C THR A 8 7.52 2.31 -13.77
N LYS A 9 7.46 2.82 -12.56
CA LYS A 9 8.37 2.50 -11.45
C LYS A 9 7.59 2.37 -10.14
N TYR A 10 7.88 1.34 -9.37
CA TYR A 10 7.31 1.21 -8.02
C TYR A 10 8.31 1.73 -6.99
N PRO A 11 7.92 2.55 -6.00
CA PRO A 11 6.56 3.00 -5.62
C PRO A 11 6.22 4.44 -6.07
N GLN A 12 6.44 4.82 -7.31
CA GLN A 12 6.24 6.18 -7.84
C GLN A 12 4.85 6.79 -7.53
N GLY A 13 3.82 5.95 -7.39
CA GLY A 13 2.48 6.38 -6.99
C GLY A 13 2.33 6.74 -5.51
N ALA A 14 3.37 6.61 -4.69
CA ALA A 14 3.34 7.14 -3.33
C ALA A 14 3.36 8.67 -3.37
N GLU A 15 2.52 9.31 -2.55
CA GLU A 15 2.24 10.75 -2.61
C GLU A 15 3.51 11.61 -2.69
N ARG A 16 4.45 11.44 -1.77
CA ARG A 16 5.72 12.19 -1.75
C ARG A 16 6.60 11.92 -2.98
N MET A 17 6.63 10.67 -3.45
CA MET A 17 7.38 10.30 -4.65
C MET A 17 6.77 10.94 -5.91
N LEU A 18 5.44 11.03 -5.95
CA LEU A 18 4.73 11.65 -7.07
C LEU A 18 4.97 13.16 -7.10
N ILE A 19 4.89 13.83 -5.94
CA ILE A 19 5.21 15.26 -5.81
C ILE A 19 6.64 15.51 -6.32
N TYR A 20 7.62 14.76 -5.83
CA TYR A 20 8.99 14.87 -6.27
C TYR A 20 9.16 14.67 -7.78
N SER A 21 8.52 13.63 -8.34
CA SER A 21 8.61 13.34 -9.78
C SER A 21 8.02 14.45 -10.66
N VAL A 22 6.99 15.14 -10.17
CA VAL A 22 6.30 16.18 -10.96
C VAL A 22 6.92 17.55 -10.78
N SER A 23 7.28 17.91 -9.54
CA SER A 23 7.69 19.28 -9.18
C SER A 23 9.20 19.41 -8.86
N GLY A 24 9.90 18.31 -8.59
CA GLY A 24 11.25 18.31 -8.05
C GLY A 24 11.35 18.67 -6.57
N MET A 25 10.23 18.96 -5.90
CA MET A 25 10.22 19.34 -4.49
C MET A 25 10.22 18.10 -3.59
N GLU A 26 11.05 18.12 -2.58
CA GLU A 26 11.07 17.13 -1.51
C GLU A 26 10.25 17.61 -0.33
N ILE A 27 9.41 16.73 0.21
CA ILE A 27 8.67 16.96 1.46
C ILE A 27 8.93 15.80 2.43
N ASP A 28 9.09 16.12 3.70
CA ASP A 28 9.32 15.14 4.75
C ASP A 28 8.00 14.59 5.35
N SER A 29 8.11 13.74 6.38
CA SER A 29 6.94 13.10 7.01
C SER A 29 6.13 14.04 7.91
N THR A 30 6.64 15.25 8.20
CA THR A 30 5.97 16.26 9.03
C THR A 30 5.18 17.26 8.19
N GLN A 31 5.49 17.34 6.89
CA GLN A 31 4.89 18.27 5.95
C GLN A 31 3.68 17.62 5.24
N LEU A 32 2.73 18.45 4.86
CA LEU A 32 1.61 18.09 4.02
C LEU A 32 1.91 18.43 2.55
N PRO A 33 1.30 17.74 1.57
CA PRO A 33 1.41 18.15 0.16
C PRO A 33 1.04 19.62 -0.09
N ALA A 34 0.11 20.17 0.70
CA ALA A 34 -0.29 21.57 0.65
C ALA A 34 0.85 22.54 0.96
N ASP A 35 1.80 22.17 1.83
CA ASP A 35 2.96 22.99 2.16
C ASP A 35 3.90 23.15 0.96
N ALA A 36 3.88 22.17 0.05
CA ALA A 36 4.54 22.25 -1.26
C ALA A 36 3.64 22.81 -2.37
N GLY A 37 2.49 23.40 -2.04
CA GLY A 37 1.53 23.93 -3.01
C GLY A 37 0.84 22.85 -3.86
N CYS A 38 0.83 21.60 -3.40
CA CYS A 38 0.33 20.45 -4.15
C CYS A 38 -0.90 19.84 -3.49
N ILE A 39 -1.78 19.27 -4.32
CA ILE A 39 -2.85 18.34 -3.88
C ILE A 39 -2.73 17.08 -4.74
N VAL A 40 -2.58 15.93 -4.08
CA VAL A 40 -2.47 14.64 -4.77
C VAL A 40 -3.79 13.89 -4.63
N LEU A 41 -4.42 13.57 -5.74
CA LEU A 41 -5.69 12.86 -5.78
C LEU A 41 -5.59 11.64 -6.71
N ASN A 42 -6.24 10.55 -6.31
CA ASN A 42 -6.46 9.42 -7.20
C ASN A 42 -7.41 9.83 -8.33
N VAL A 43 -7.21 9.32 -9.54
CA VAL A 43 -8.03 9.62 -10.72
C VAL A 43 -9.51 9.31 -10.49
N GLU A 44 -9.83 8.23 -9.80
CA GLU A 44 -11.21 7.86 -9.45
C GLU A 44 -11.85 8.89 -8.51
N THR A 45 -11.07 9.46 -7.58
CA THR A 45 -11.53 10.55 -6.72
C THR A 45 -11.86 11.80 -7.54
N VAL A 46 -11.02 12.16 -8.50
CA VAL A 46 -11.29 13.30 -9.41
C VAL A 46 -12.56 13.08 -10.22
N CYS A 47 -12.75 11.87 -10.76
CA CYS A 47 -13.99 11.50 -11.45
C CYS A 47 -15.22 11.61 -10.55
N ALA A 48 -15.12 11.14 -9.30
CA ALA A 48 -16.22 11.22 -8.32
C ALA A 48 -16.56 12.67 -7.95
N ILE A 49 -15.55 13.55 -7.79
CA ILE A 49 -15.75 14.98 -7.55
C ILE A 49 -16.51 15.60 -8.73
N ARG A 50 -16.09 15.32 -9.96
CA ARG A 50 -16.79 15.80 -11.16
C ARG A 50 -18.25 15.34 -11.18
N GLN A 51 -18.50 14.05 -10.92
CA GLN A 51 -19.85 13.50 -10.88
C GLN A 51 -20.73 14.16 -9.82
N ALA A 52 -20.17 14.43 -8.64
CA ALA A 52 -20.90 15.10 -7.58
C ALA A 52 -21.25 16.57 -7.93
N LEU A 53 -20.29 17.31 -8.49
CA LEU A 53 -20.47 18.73 -8.77
C LEU A 53 -21.28 19.00 -10.04
N VAL A 54 -21.08 18.22 -11.10
CA VAL A 54 -21.70 18.47 -12.41
C VAL A 54 -23.01 17.69 -12.59
N GLU A 55 -23.06 16.46 -12.06
CA GLU A 55 -24.17 15.53 -12.30
C GLU A 55 -25.06 15.36 -11.05
N GLY A 56 -24.69 15.96 -9.90
CA GLY A 56 -25.41 15.81 -8.63
C GLY A 56 -25.39 14.38 -8.09
N ARG A 57 -24.47 13.52 -8.57
CA ARG A 57 -24.38 12.11 -8.17
C ARG A 57 -23.36 11.90 -7.05
N PRO A 58 -23.76 11.43 -5.86
CA PRO A 58 -22.82 11.14 -4.78
C PRO A 58 -22.02 9.88 -5.09
N LEU A 59 -20.86 9.74 -4.44
CA LEU A 59 -20.03 8.54 -4.52
C LEU A 59 -20.69 7.37 -3.74
N ILE A 60 -21.41 6.52 -4.46
CA ILE A 60 -22.10 5.34 -3.93
C ILE A 60 -21.57 4.02 -4.49
N GLN A 61 -20.65 4.09 -5.43
CA GLN A 61 -20.01 2.92 -6.06
C GLN A 61 -18.58 3.26 -6.46
N ARG A 62 -17.75 2.23 -6.58
CA ARG A 62 -16.38 2.38 -7.03
C ARG A 62 -15.91 1.19 -7.86
N ALA A 63 -14.87 1.41 -8.68
CA ALA A 63 -14.19 0.34 -9.38
C ALA A 63 -13.31 -0.45 -8.42
N VAL A 64 -13.50 -1.77 -8.38
CA VAL A 64 -12.72 -2.72 -7.58
C VAL A 64 -12.10 -3.76 -8.50
N THR A 65 -10.79 -3.89 -8.47
CA THR A 65 -10.08 -4.93 -9.21
C THR A 65 -10.16 -6.25 -8.43
N VAL A 66 -10.80 -7.25 -9.00
CA VAL A 66 -10.89 -8.61 -8.43
C VAL A 66 -9.96 -9.52 -9.21
N THR A 67 -8.88 -10.00 -8.59
CA THR A 67 -7.79 -10.71 -9.27
C THR A 67 -7.15 -11.77 -8.39
N GLY A 68 -6.25 -12.55 -8.98
CA GLY A 68 -5.47 -13.57 -8.29
C GLY A 68 -5.61 -14.95 -8.92
N LYS A 69 -4.64 -15.81 -8.63
CA LYS A 69 -4.56 -17.17 -9.24
C LYS A 69 -5.64 -18.14 -8.76
N ALA A 70 -6.43 -17.77 -7.76
CA ALA A 70 -7.56 -18.57 -7.29
C ALA A 70 -8.83 -18.33 -8.12
N LEU A 71 -8.97 -17.20 -8.82
CA LEU A 71 -10.17 -16.85 -9.59
C LEU A 71 -10.20 -17.47 -10.97
N LYS A 72 -11.42 -17.70 -11.48
CA LYS A 72 -11.65 -18.13 -12.87
C LYS A 72 -11.44 -16.97 -13.84
N ASN A 73 -12.07 -15.83 -13.59
CA ASN A 73 -12.11 -14.70 -14.51
C ASN A 73 -11.75 -13.40 -13.79
N PRO A 74 -10.45 -13.08 -13.58
CA PRO A 74 -10.04 -11.81 -13.02
C PRO A 74 -10.59 -10.64 -13.84
N ARG A 75 -11.17 -9.62 -13.16
CA ARG A 75 -11.78 -8.45 -13.81
C ARG A 75 -11.91 -7.26 -12.89
N ASN A 76 -12.21 -6.11 -13.47
CA ASN A 76 -12.64 -4.93 -12.74
C ASN A 76 -14.17 -4.95 -12.64
N LEU A 77 -14.69 -4.67 -11.46
CA LEU A 77 -16.12 -4.58 -11.17
C LEU A 77 -16.45 -3.18 -10.67
N LEU A 78 -17.59 -2.65 -11.12
CA LEU A 78 -18.17 -1.44 -10.54
C LEU A 78 -19.10 -1.89 -9.40
N VAL A 79 -18.68 -1.66 -8.16
CA VAL A 79 -19.28 -2.22 -6.95
C VAL A 79 -19.92 -1.12 -6.11
N ARG A 80 -21.13 -1.35 -5.60
CA ARG A 80 -21.77 -0.45 -4.63
C ARG A 80 -21.02 -0.51 -3.29
N LEU A 81 -20.91 0.65 -2.64
CA LEU A 81 -20.39 0.69 -1.27
C LEU A 81 -21.32 -0.11 -0.35
N GLY A 82 -20.73 -0.89 0.53
CA GLY A 82 -21.47 -1.80 1.43
C GLY A 82 -21.64 -3.24 0.90
N THR A 83 -21.39 -3.50 -0.41
CA THR A 83 -21.38 -4.88 -0.95
C THR A 83 -20.30 -5.70 -0.22
N SER A 84 -20.63 -6.92 0.17
CA SER A 84 -19.65 -7.83 0.80
C SER A 84 -18.55 -8.23 -0.18
N PHE A 85 -17.32 -8.33 0.31
CA PHE A 85 -16.23 -8.89 -0.49
C PHE A 85 -16.49 -10.34 -0.92
N ALA A 86 -17.34 -11.08 -0.21
CA ALA A 86 -17.73 -12.44 -0.59
C ALA A 86 -18.47 -12.53 -1.94
N GLU A 87 -19.22 -11.49 -2.32
CA GLU A 87 -19.95 -11.43 -3.59
C GLU A 87 -19.02 -11.19 -4.81
N LEU A 88 -17.83 -10.61 -4.59
CA LEU A 88 -16.94 -10.21 -5.68
C LEU A 88 -16.33 -11.39 -6.46
N PRO A 89 -15.83 -12.45 -5.81
CA PRO A 89 -15.39 -13.66 -6.52
C PRO A 89 -16.50 -14.32 -7.31
N GLU A 90 -17.74 -14.36 -6.79
CA GLU A 90 -18.91 -14.92 -7.48
C GLU A 90 -19.19 -14.14 -8.76
N ALA A 91 -19.24 -12.82 -8.69
CA ALA A 91 -19.39 -11.93 -9.84
C ALA A 91 -18.25 -12.09 -10.86
N ALA A 92 -17.07 -12.55 -10.43
CA ALA A 92 -15.93 -12.92 -11.28
C ALA A 92 -15.97 -14.37 -11.79
N GLY A 93 -17.10 -15.08 -11.68
CA GLY A 93 -17.27 -16.44 -12.15
C GLY A 93 -16.80 -17.53 -11.18
N GLY A 94 -16.54 -17.17 -9.93
CA GLY A 94 -16.13 -18.06 -8.85
C GLY A 94 -14.65 -18.42 -8.86
N PHE A 95 -14.29 -19.37 -8.02
CA PHE A 95 -12.93 -19.84 -7.87
C PHE A 95 -12.61 -20.98 -8.86
N ALA A 96 -11.44 -20.90 -9.47
CA ALA A 96 -10.84 -21.98 -10.27
C ALA A 96 -9.98 -22.90 -9.39
N ARG A 97 -9.52 -22.41 -8.25
CA ARG A 97 -8.72 -23.13 -7.26
C ARG A 97 -9.14 -22.68 -5.87
N GLU A 98 -8.96 -23.55 -4.90
CA GLU A 98 -9.21 -23.20 -3.50
C GLU A 98 -8.37 -21.98 -3.08
N PRO A 99 -9.00 -20.90 -2.61
CA PRO A 99 -8.27 -19.73 -2.13
C PRO A 99 -7.62 -20.05 -0.79
N ARG A 100 -6.38 -19.62 -0.62
CA ARG A 100 -5.60 -19.77 0.62
C ARG A 100 -5.39 -18.47 1.37
N LYS A 101 -5.53 -17.35 0.67
CA LYS A 101 -5.35 -16.03 1.25
C LYS A 101 -6.09 -14.97 0.45
N PHE A 102 -6.72 -14.07 1.17
CA PHE A 102 -7.37 -12.88 0.62
C PHE A 102 -6.60 -11.63 1.04
N VAL A 103 -6.42 -10.70 0.11
CA VAL A 103 -5.76 -9.43 0.40
C VAL A 103 -6.62 -8.29 -0.16
N CYS A 104 -7.05 -7.40 0.72
CA CYS A 104 -7.69 -6.15 0.33
C CYS A 104 -6.62 -5.16 -0.12
N GLY A 105 -6.67 -4.75 -1.39
CA GLY A 105 -5.67 -3.89 -2.02
C GLY A 105 -4.64 -4.66 -2.86
N GLY A 106 -3.50 -4.01 -3.11
CA GLY A 106 -2.43 -4.59 -3.93
C GLY A 106 -1.49 -5.54 -3.18
N PRO A 107 -0.69 -6.34 -3.89
CA PRO A 107 0.17 -7.37 -3.28
C PRO A 107 1.27 -6.81 -2.36
N MET A 108 1.68 -5.56 -2.55
CA MET A 108 2.79 -4.96 -1.80
C MET A 108 2.35 -4.24 -0.52
N ARG A 109 1.16 -3.65 -0.51
CA ARG A 109 0.65 -2.80 0.58
C ARG A 109 -0.75 -3.20 1.07
N GLY A 110 -1.36 -4.19 0.45
CA GLY A 110 -2.69 -4.66 0.83
C GLY A 110 -2.68 -5.31 2.21
N THR A 111 -3.87 -5.33 2.81
CA THR A 111 -4.10 -5.96 4.13
C THR A 111 -4.70 -7.35 3.92
N ALA A 112 -4.09 -8.36 4.54
CA ALA A 112 -4.65 -9.70 4.55
C ALA A 112 -5.97 -9.69 5.32
N LEU A 113 -6.99 -10.34 4.75
CA LEU A 113 -8.30 -10.50 5.37
C LEU A 113 -8.40 -11.90 5.98
N PRO A 114 -8.96 -12.04 7.19
CA PRO A 114 -9.23 -13.35 7.78
C PRO A 114 -10.35 -14.09 7.05
N ASP A 115 -11.34 -13.34 6.58
CA ASP A 115 -12.50 -13.78 5.81
C ASP A 115 -12.94 -12.71 4.80
N LEU A 116 -14.02 -12.95 4.09
CA LEU A 116 -14.60 -12.03 3.11
C LEU A 116 -15.88 -11.33 3.61
N ASP A 117 -16.26 -11.52 4.87
CA ASP A 117 -17.44 -10.86 5.47
C ASP A 117 -17.11 -9.44 5.91
N VAL A 118 -16.58 -8.68 4.97
CA VAL A 118 -16.26 -7.25 5.13
C VAL A 118 -16.85 -6.46 3.96
N PRO A 119 -17.37 -5.25 4.19
CA PRO A 119 -17.98 -4.45 3.15
C PRO A 119 -16.93 -3.74 2.28
N VAL A 120 -17.26 -3.53 1.02
CA VAL A 120 -16.55 -2.60 0.13
C VAL A 120 -16.78 -1.18 0.64
N VAL A 121 -15.70 -0.46 0.89
CA VAL A 121 -15.70 0.93 1.35
C VAL A 121 -15.01 1.85 0.33
N LYS A 122 -15.07 3.17 0.53
CA LYS A 122 -14.49 4.16 -0.38
C LYS A 122 -13.00 3.97 -0.67
N THR A 123 -12.26 3.30 0.22
CA THR A 123 -10.82 3.01 0.07
C THR A 123 -10.52 1.63 -0.51
N SER A 124 -11.54 0.79 -0.74
CA SER A 124 -11.37 -0.57 -1.28
C SER A 124 -11.03 -0.50 -2.77
N ALA A 125 -9.76 -0.68 -3.12
CA ALA A 125 -9.30 -0.59 -4.51
C ALA A 125 -9.21 -1.97 -5.21
N GLY A 126 -9.15 -3.06 -4.46
CA GLY A 126 -9.03 -4.40 -5.05
C GLY A 126 -9.14 -5.51 -4.04
N LEU A 127 -9.43 -6.71 -4.57
CA LEU A 127 -9.40 -7.98 -3.87
C LEU A 127 -8.47 -8.93 -4.62
N LEU A 128 -7.40 -9.35 -3.96
CA LEU A 128 -6.46 -10.34 -4.48
C LEU A 128 -6.73 -11.70 -3.82
N CYS A 129 -7.15 -12.69 -4.61
CA CYS A 129 -7.44 -14.05 -4.17
C CYS A 129 -6.28 -14.98 -4.53
N MET A 130 -5.49 -15.37 -3.55
CA MET A 130 -4.30 -16.19 -3.74
C MET A 130 -4.60 -17.67 -3.56
N SER A 131 -4.15 -18.52 -4.48
CA SER A 131 -4.28 -19.98 -4.40
C SER A 131 -3.15 -20.64 -3.59
N LYS A 132 -2.15 -19.88 -3.17
CA LYS A 132 -1.06 -20.34 -2.31
C LYS A 132 -0.79 -19.30 -1.24
N ASP A 133 -0.58 -19.73 -0.01
CA ASP A 133 -0.02 -18.90 1.03
C ASP A 133 1.49 -19.16 1.11
N TYR A 134 2.26 -18.13 0.82
CA TYR A 134 3.72 -18.20 0.87
C TYR A 134 4.18 -17.91 2.30
N LEU A 135 3.98 -18.87 3.19
CA LEU A 135 4.56 -18.82 4.53
C LEU A 135 6.05 -19.18 4.44
N PHE A 136 6.88 -18.20 4.67
CA PHE A 136 8.32 -18.39 4.72
C PHE A 136 8.81 -18.23 6.16
N LYS A 137 9.67 -19.12 6.61
CA LYS A 137 10.40 -18.92 7.87
C LYS A 137 11.50 -17.89 7.64
N PRO A 138 11.49 -16.77 8.36
CA PRO A 138 12.58 -15.81 8.28
C PRO A 138 13.87 -16.39 8.85
N SER A 139 15.00 -16.00 8.27
CA SER A 139 16.33 -16.33 8.81
C SER A 139 17.05 -15.06 9.30
N ALA A 140 18.21 -15.25 9.91
CA ALA A 140 19.06 -14.16 10.33
C ALA A 140 19.47 -13.27 9.14
N CYS A 141 19.69 -11.98 9.41
CA CYS A 141 20.15 -11.04 8.38
C CYS A 141 21.55 -11.41 7.90
N ILE A 142 21.71 -11.61 6.60
CA ILE A 142 23.02 -11.91 5.97
C ILE A 142 23.79 -10.63 5.57
N ARG A 143 23.28 -9.45 5.90
CA ARG A 143 23.90 -8.14 5.65
C ARG A 143 24.23 -7.85 4.16
N CYS A 144 23.43 -8.35 3.23
CA CYS A 144 23.66 -8.21 1.79
C CYS A 144 23.44 -6.79 1.22
N GLY A 145 22.78 -5.88 1.95
CA GLY A 145 22.54 -4.51 1.50
C GLY A 145 21.31 -4.31 0.59
N SER A 146 20.75 -5.35 -0.04
CA SER A 146 19.69 -5.23 -1.04
C SER A 146 18.45 -4.43 -0.58
N CYS A 147 18.14 -4.47 0.72
CA CYS A 147 17.01 -3.70 1.26
C CYS A 147 17.28 -2.18 1.29
N ALA A 148 18.54 -1.76 1.43
CA ALA A 148 18.95 -0.35 1.37
C ALA A 148 18.99 0.12 -0.08
N GLU A 149 19.51 -0.69 -0.99
CA GLU A 149 19.59 -0.42 -2.42
C GLU A 149 18.23 -0.14 -3.06
N VAL A 150 17.20 -0.95 -2.68
CA VAL A 150 15.86 -0.81 -3.24
C VAL A 150 15.01 0.27 -2.56
N CYS A 151 15.51 0.88 -1.48
CA CYS A 151 14.76 1.89 -0.75
C CYS A 151 14.68 3.21 -1.54
N PRO A 152 13.46 3.67 -1.94
CA PRO A 152 13.33 4.85 -2.80
C PRO A 152 13.69 6.17 -2.10
N ILE A 153 13.83 6.14 -0.78
CA ILE A 153 14.20 7.29 0.06
C ILE A 153 15.47 6.98 0.88
N HIS A 154 16.27 6.03 0.40
CA HIS A 154 17.63 5.73 0.89
C HIS A 154 17.75 5.44 2.40
N LEU A 155 16.73 4.87 3.02
CA LEU A 155 16.79 4.41 4.41
C LEU A 155 17.63 3.14 4.55
N LEU A 156 17.93 2.76 5.80
CA LEU A 156 18.56 1.50 6.17
C LEU A 156 17.54 0.53 6.78
N PRO A 157 16.69 -0.16 5.97
CA PRO A 157 15.54 -0.91 6.49
C PRO A 157 15.90 -2.05 7.44
N ALA A 158 17.06 -2.70 7.23
CA ALA A 158 17.50 -3.77 8.12
C ALA A 158 17.77 -3.25 9.54
N ARG A 159 18.42 -2.08 9.65
CA ARG A 159 18.72 -1.45 10.94
C ARG A 159 17.44 -0.89 11.58
N LEU A 160 16.59 -0.21 10.81
CA LEU A 160 15.32 0.30 11.31
C LEU A 160 14.40 -0.80 11.85
N ALA A 161 14.34 -1.95 11.16
CA ALA A 161 13.56 -3.10 11.63
C ALA A 161 14.15 -3.72 12.91
N GLU A 162 15.47 -3.69 13.08
CA GLU A 162 16.14 -4.12 14.30
C GLU A 162 15.79 -3.19 15.47
N LEU A 163 15.91 -1.88 15.28
CA LEU A 163 15.54 -0.88 16.27
C LEU A 163 14.06 -0.99 16.68
N ALA A 164 13.18 -1.18 15.68
CA ALA A 164 11.77 -1.42 15.93
C ALA A 164 11.50 -2.68 16.76
N SER A 165 12.27 -3.75 16.55
CA SER A 165 12.13 -4.99 17.34
C SER A 165 12.70 -4.88 18.76
N GLN A 166 13.49 -3.87 19.03
CA GLN A 166 14.10 -3.57 20.34
C GLN A 166 13.41 -2.39 21.05
N ASP A 167 12.31 -1.86 20.48
CA ASP A 167 11.58 -0.68 20.96
C ASP A 167 12.46 0.56 21.20
N LYS A 168 13.52 0.71 20.38
CA LYS A 168 14.46 1.83 20.45
C LYS A 168 13.93 3.04 19.67
N GLU A 169 12.96 3.73 20.25
CA GLU A 169 12.21 4.81 19.60
C GLU A 169 13.11 5.99 19.18
N GLU A 170 14.00 6.47 20.06
CA GLU A 170 14.86 7.63 19.78
C GLU A 170 15.85 7.34 18.65
N GLU A 171 16.53 6.18 18.71
CA GLU A 171 17.46 5.77 17.65
C GLU A 171 16.73 5.59 16.31
N PHE A 172 15.49 5.03 16.34
CA PHE A 172 14.66 4.86 15.15
C PHE A 172 14.33 6.20 14.49
N ARG A 173 14.00 7.23 15.28
CA ARG A 173 13.75 8.59 14.79
C ARG A 173 15.03 9.22 14.25
N HIS A 174 16.13 9.11 14.99
CA HIS A 174 17.42 9.66 14.57
C HIS A 174 17.90 9.07 13.23
N MET A 175 17.55 7.82 12.97
CA MET A 175 17.80 7.16 11.68
C MET A 175 16.69 7.39 10.64
N HIS A 176 15.90 8.42 10.79
CA HIS A 176 14.82 8.80 9.88
C HIS A 176 13.76 7.72 9.63
N GLY A 177 13.51 6.83 10.60
CA GLY A 177 12.52 5.76 10.47
C GLY A 177 11.11 6.27 10.20
N MET A 178 10.79 7.50 10.64
CA MET A 178 9.51 8.15 10.39
C MET A 178 9.28 8.48 8.90
N GLU A 179 10.33 8.58 8.10
CA GLU A 179 10.23 8.87 6.68
C GLU A 179 9.76 7.66 5.85
N CYS A 180 9.74 6.46 6.40
CA CYS A 180 9.41 5.25 5.67
C CYS A 180 8.04 5.33 4.98
N LEU A 181 8.02 5.17 3.65
CA LEU A 181 6.80 5.19 2.82
C LEU A 181 5.91 3.95 3.01
N GLY A 182 6.40 2.89 3.66
CA GLY A 182 5.68 1.64 3.80
C GLY A 182 5.45 0.89 2.48
N CYS A 183 6.30 1.10 1.49
CA CYS A 183 6.13 0.52 0.15
C CYS A 183 6.34 -1.01 0.11
N GLY A 184 7.03 -1.60 1.07
CA GLY A 184 7.26 -3.05 1.14
C GLY A 184 8.44 -3.56 0.31
N SER A 185 9.08 -2.74 -0.53
CA SER A 185 10.17 -3.17 -1.42
C SER A 185 11.31 -3.85 -0.68
N CYS A 186 11.70 -3.33 0.49
CA CYS A 186 12.77 -3.92 1.32
C CYS A 186 12.44 -5.34 1.83
N SER A 187 11.19 -5.61 2.19
CA SER A 187 10.74 -6.95 2.57
C SER A 187 10.70 -7.89 1.37
N TYR A 188 10.27 -7.38 0.21
CA TYR A 188 10.14 -8.15 -1.01
C TYR A 188 11.49 -8.68 -1.51
N VAL A 189 12.53 -7.85 -1.52
CA VAL A 189 13.87 -8.23 -2.02
C VAL A 189 14.70 -9.00 -0.98
N CYS A 190 14.25 -9.08 0.27
CA CYS A 190 15.05 -9.69 1.34
C CYS A 190 15.24 -11.20 1.13
N PRO A 191 16.47 -11.71 0.87
CA PRO A 191 16.71 -13.13 0.69
C PRO A 191 16.50 -13.93 1.98
N ALA A 192 16.69 -13.29 3.14
CA ALA A 192 16.41 -13.86 4.46
C ALA A 192 14.91 -13.81 4.84
N ARG A 193 14.04 -13.32 3.95
CA ARG A 193 12.57 -13.24 4.10
C ARG A 193 12.10 -12.55 5.37
N ARG A 194 12.83 -11.53 5.79
CA ARG A 194 12.51 -10.75 6.99
C ARG A 194 11.36 -9.78 6.71
N ALA A 195 10.45 -9.65 7.68
CA ALA A 195 9.33 -8.72 7.64
C ALA A 195 9.77 -7.28 7.99
N LEU A 196 10.67 -6.69 7.15
CA LEU A 196 11.28 -5.38 7.43
C LEU A 196 10.24 -4.26 7.42
N ALA A 197 9.46 -4.14 6.35
CA ALA A 197 8.46 -3.09 6.23
C ALA A 197 7.36 -3.18 7.30
N PRO A 198 6.79 -4.34 7.65
CA PRO A 198 5.84 -4.46 8.75
C PRO A 198 6.42 -4.00 10.11
N ALA A 199 7.65 -4.38 10.44
CA ALA A 199 8.29 -3.96 11.69
C ALA A 199 8.45 -2.42 11.75
N ILE A 200 8.98 -1.81 10.70
CA ILE A 200 9.16 -0.36 10.60
C ILE A 200 7.80 0.36 10.68
N GLN A 201 6.77 -0.13 9.96
CA GLN A 201 5.43 0.48 9.99
C GLN A 201 4.75 0.30 11.34
N GLY A 202 5.00 -0.80 12.05
CA GLY A 202 4.53 -1.02 13.41
C GLY A 202 5.04 0.06 14.36
N MET A 203 6.36 0.29 14.38
CA MET A 203 7.00 1.33 15.19
C MET A 203 6.47 2.72 14.81
N ARG A 204 6.39 3.06 13.52
CA ARG A 204 5.81 4.34 13.07
C ARG A 204 4.39 4.55 13.59
N LYS A 205 3.53 3.55 13.48
CA LYS A 205 2.14 3.65 13.95
C LYS A 205 2.08 3.86 15.47
N SER A 206 2.90 3.15 16.23
CA SER A 206 3.01 3.31 17.68
C SER A 206 3.40 4.74 18.05
N LEU A 207 4.45 5.27 17.42
CA LEU A 207 4.94 6.64 17.67
C LEU A 207 3.92 7.72 17.30
N LEU A 208 3.21 7.55 16.18
CA LEU A 208 2.15 8.49 15.77
C LEU A 208 0.95 8.46 16.74
N ALA A 209 0.59 7.27 17.26
CA ALA A 209 -0.48 7.14 18.24
C ALA A 209 -0.14 7.80 19.59
N GLN A 210 1.14 7.86 19.95
CA GLN A 210 1.63 8.58 21.15
C GLN A 210 1.73 10.10 20.95
N GLY A 211 1.35 10.64 19.79
CA GLY A 211 1.49 12.06 19.46
C GLY A 211 2.95 12.50 19.23
N LYS A 212 3.87 11.56 19.15
CA LYS A 212 5.29 11.81 18.89
C LYS A 212 5.54 11.80 17.38
N ARG A 213 5.50 12.99 16.76
CA ARG A 213 5.87 13.20 15.34
C ARG A 213 7.37 13.45 15.18
#